data_b4b10574a81ce5d77bedbcd8369930dc
#
_entry.id   b4b10574a81ce5d77bedbcd8369930dc
#
_cell.length_a   1.000
_cell.length_b   1.000
_cell.length_c   1.000
_cell.angle_alpha   90.00
_cell.angle_beta   90.00
_cell.angle_gamma   90.00
#
_symmetry.space_group_name_H-M   'P 1'
#
loop_
_entity.id
_entity.type
_entity.pdbx_description
1 polymer ?
#
loop_
_entity_poly.entity_id
_entity_poly.type
_entity_poly.pdbx_seq_one_letter_code
_entity_poly.pdbx_strand_id
1 'polypeptide(L)'
;MTYQYARIDLSKTEYTATCDWYYITNPDIGQLNEIYKRYCIYKRFASVMPIFDYRYTAPNTDIIGYKHLGELVAFSLIERYDDENALCAQFAWNYRAPKLRLGIESLQTECAIYRERGFKYLYLDQAHLYKQSLQGFEILGPL
;
A
#
# COMPACT_ATOMS: atom_id res chain seq x y z
N MET A 1 10.12 -10.14 -20.75
CA MET A 1 9.01 -9.31 -20.23
C MET A 1 9.59 -8.04 -19.65
N THR A 2 9.07 -6.91 -20.04
CA THR A 2 9.57 -5.62 -19.57
C THR A 2 8.89 -5.24 -18.27
N TYR A 3 9.68 -4.96 -17.24
CA TYR A 3 9.18 -4.52 -15.96
C TYR A 3 8.88 -3.02 -16.03
N GLN A 4 7.66 -2.63 -15.70
CA GLN A 4 7.23 -1.24 -15.74
C GLN A 4 6.98 -0.70 -14.33
N TYR A 5 7.54 0.47 -14.06
CA TYR A 5 7.28 1.23 -12.85
C TYR A 5 6.22 2.28 -13.10
N ALA A 6 5.52 2.67 -12.07
CA ALA A 6 4.47 3.66 -12.16
C ALA A 6 4.47 4.57 -10.94
N ARG A 7 3.80 5.69 -11.07
CA ARG A 7 3.51 6.59 -9.97
C ARG A 7 2.14 7.23 -10.16
N ILE A 8 1.62 7.79 -9.08
CA ILE A 8 0.39 8.58 -9.11
C ILE A 8 0.75 10.03 -8.84
N ASP A 9 0.34 10.93 -9.74
CA ASP A 9 0.42 12.37 -9.53
C ASP A 9 -0.76 12.76 -8.62
N LEU A 10 -0.47 13.01 -7.35
CA LEU A 10 -1.50 13.24 -6.33
C LEU A 10 -2.29 14.52 -6.60
N SER A 11 -1.71 15.50 -7.31
CA SER A 11 -2.42 16.73 -7.66
C SER A 11 -3.58 16.49 -8.62
N LYS A 12 -3.57 15.35 -9.32
CA LYS A 12 -4.62 14.95 -10.27
C LYS A 12 -5.66 14.03 -9.65
N THR A 13 -5.56 13.76 -8.34
CA THR A 13 -6.49 12.86 -7.64
C THR A 13 -7.53 13.66 -6.86
N GLU A 14 -8.74 13.09 -6.78
CA GLU A 14 -9.83 13.66 -5.99
C GLU A 14 -10.35 12.65 -4.95
N TYR A 15 -9.58 11.64 -4.66
CA TYR A 15 -9.98 10.59 -3.74
C TYR A 15 -10.15 11.10 -2.31
N THR A 16 -11.04 10.45 -1.59
CA THR A 16 -11.20 10.61 -0.14
C THR A 16 -10.86 9.28 0.54
N ALA A 17 -10.52 9.34 1.82
CA ALA A 17 -10.25 8.13 2.60
C ALA A 17 -11.57 7.41 2.86
N THR A 18 -11.80 6.29 2.17
CA THR A 18 -13.03 5.49 2.29
C THR A 18 -12.89 4.29 3.23
N CYS A 19 -11.67 3.88 3.52
CA CYS A 19 -11.40 2.78 4.43
C CYS A 19 -11.30 3.27 5.88
N ASP A 20 -11.62 2.39 6.82
CA ASP A 20 -11.33 2.62 8.24
C ASP A 20 -9.85 2.36 8.47
N TRP A 21 -9.05 3.41 8.45
CA TRP A 21 -7.60 3.34 8.49
C TRP A 21 -7.00 4.01 9.73
N TYR A 22 -5.78 3.61 10.08
CA TYR A 22 -5.03 4.25 11.16
C TYR A 22 -3.53 4.02 10.94
N TYR A 23 -2.70 4.88 11.55
CA TYR A 23 -1.25 4.63 11.57
C TYR A 23 -0.93 3.62 12.66
N ILE A 24 -0.17 2.59 12.31
CA ILE A 24 0.33 1.62 13.28
C ILE A 24 1.67 2.12 13.81
N THR A 25 1.69 2.55 15.07
CA THR A 25 2.89 3.14 15.68
C THR A 25 3.74 2.14 16.46
N ASN A 26 3.12 1.07 16.95
CA ASN A 26 3.82 -0.03 17.64
C ASN A 26 3.41 -1.34 16.96
N PRO A 27 4.05 -1.68 15.81
CA PRO A 27 3.62 -2.84 15.05
C PRO A 27 3.86 -4.15 15.81
N ASP A 28 2.83 -4.98 15.85
CA ASP A 28 2.99 -6.39 16.19
C ASP A 28 3.47 -7.12 14.94
N ILE A 29 4.76 -7.34 14.84
CA ILE A 29 5.39 -7.91 13.65
C ILE A 29 4.83 -9.30 13.34
N GLY A 30 4.54 -10.09 14.38
CA GLY A 30 3.94 -11.41 14.21
C GLY A 30 2.56 -11.33 13.55
N GLN A 31 1.73 -10.36 13.96
CA GLN A 31 0.41 -10.14 13.37
C GLN A 31 0.51 -9.71 11.91
N LEU A 32 1.40 -8.78 11.59
CA LEU A 32 1.59 -8.31 10.23
C LEU A 32 2.12 -9.40 9.31
N ASN A 33 3.07 -10.19 9.80
CA ASN A 33 3.61 -11.33 9.04
C ASN A 33 2.54 -12.40 8.80
N GLU A 34 1.64 -12.62 9.73
CA GLU A 34 0.55 -13.58 9.55
C GLU A 34 -0.41 -13.13 8.44
N ILE A 35 -0.76 -11.83 8.41
CA ILE A 35 -1.59 -11.26 7.35
C ILE A 35 -0.87 -11.39 6.00
N TYR A 36 0.40 -11.04 5.95
CA TYR A 36 1.21 -11.13 4.74
C TYR A 36 1.31 -12.55 4.21
N LYS A 37 1.54 -13.52 5.10
CA LYS A 37 1.63 -14.93 4.75
C LYS A 37 0.33 -15.43 4.12
N ARG A 38 -0.81 -15.10 4.71
CA ARG A 38 -2.12 -15.48 4.18
C ARG A 38 -2.39 -14.85 2.82
N TYR A 39 -2.00 -13.60 2.65
CA TYR A 39 -2.10 -12.91 1.37
C TYR A 39 -1.28 -13.63 0.29
N CYS A 40 -0.04 -13.97 0.57
CA CYS A 40 0.83 -14.66 -0.36
C CYS A 40 0.30 -16.04 -0.74
N ILE A 41 -0.25 -16.79 0.22
CA ILE A 41 -0.85 -18.10 -0.03
C ILE A 41 -2.05 -17.97 -0.97
N TYR A 42 -2.93 -17.01 -0.70
CA TYR A 42 -4.10 -16.80 -1.54
C TYR A 42 -3.72 -16.39 -2.96
N LYS A 43 -2.75 -15.50 -3.11
CA LYS A 43 -2.27 -15.05 -4.42
C LYS A 43 -1.41 -16.09 -5.13
N ARG A 44 -1.07 -17.19 -4.45
CA ARG A 44 -0.24 -18.28 -4.99
C ARG A 44 1.12 -17.80 -5.47
N PHE A 45 1.74 -16.90 -4.72
CA PHE A 45 3.09 -16.48 -5.02
C PHE A 45 4.06 -17.65 -4.83
N ALA A 46 5.04 -17.75 -5.75
CA ALA A 46 6.01 -18.83 -5.75
C ALA A 46 6.87 -18.88 -4.49
N SER A 47 7.09 -17.72 -3.87
CA SER A 47 7.86 -17.63 -2.63
C SER A 47 7.23 -16.58 -1.72
N VAL A 48 7.31 -16.84 -0.42
CA VAL A 48 6.89 -15.88 0.61
C VAL A 48 8.17 -15.33 1.23
N MET A 49 8.46 -14.06 0.97
CA MET A 49 9.59 -13.39 1.62
C MET A 49 9.08 -12.73 2.89
N PRO A 50 9.65 -13.08 4.06
CA PRO A 50 9.28 -12.40 5.29
C PRO A 50 9.60 -10.92 5.18
N ILE A 51 8.73 -10.09 5.74
CA ILE A 51 9.01 -8.66 5.82
C ILE A 51 10.03 -8.47 6.93
N PHE A 52 11.12 -7.75 6.62
CA PHE A 52 12.18 -7.54 7.59
C PHE A 52 11.75 -6.55 8.66
N ASP A 53 12.04 -6.86 9.92
CA ASP A 53 11.62 -6.06 11.08
C ASP A 53 12.07 -4.60 10.98
N TYR A 54 13.28 -4.35 10.47
CA TYR A 54 13.82 -3.00 10.36
C TYR A 54 12.97 -2.09 9.44
N ARG A 55 12.28 -2.66 8.46
CA ARG A 55 11.41 -1.88 7.57
C ARG A 55 10.18 -1.34 8.29
N TYR A 56 9.69 -2.07 9.29
CA TYR A 56 8.53 -1.64 10.06
C TYR A 56 8.85 -0.53 11.05
N THR A 57 10.10 -0.41 11.44
CA THR A 57 10.54 0.54 12.49
C THR A 57 11.41 1.65 11.95
N ALA A 58 11.71 1.67 10.64
CA ALA A 58 12.52 2.71 10.04
C ALA A 58 11.84 4.08 10.15
N PRO A 59 12.61 5.17 10.43
CA PRO A 59 12.02 6.50 10.67
C PRO A 59 11.26 7.06 9.46
N ASN A 60 11.60 6.63 8.25
CA ASN A 60 10.96 7.08 7.01
C ASN A 60 9.81 6.17 6.56
N THR A 61 9.35 5.26 7.42
CA THR A 61 8.31 4.30 7.09
C THR A 61 7.03 4.64 7.83
N ASP A 62 5.91 4.66 7.09
CA ASP A 62 4.57 4.70 7.65
C ASP A 62 3.92 3.34 7.45
N ILE A 63 3.30 2.82 8.49
CA ILE A 63 2.49 1.60 8.40
C ILE A 63 1.04 2.02 8.56
N ILE A 64 0.23 1.77 7.53
CA ILE A 64 -1.20 2.09 7.55
C ILE A 64 -1.96 0.79 7.73
N GLY A 65 -2.74 0.71 8.79
CA GLY A 65 -3.61 -0.42 9.07
C GLY A 65 -5.03 -0.14 8.61
N TYR A 66 -5.72 -1.17 8.15
CA TYR A 66 -7.11 -1.10 7.72
C TYR A 66 -7.92 -2.06 8.57
N LYS A 67 -9.00 -1.55 9.16
CA LYS A 67 -9.89 -2.33 10.01
C LYS A 67 -11.19 -2.65 9.33
N HIS A 68 -11.75 -3.78 9.69
CA HIS A 68 -13.12 -4.16 9.35
C HIS A 68 -13.75 -4.76 10.59
N LEU A 69 -14.88 -4.22 11.01
CA LEU A 69 -15.58 -4.65 12.24
C LEU A 69 -14.65 -4.67 13.46
N GLY A 70 -13.77 -3.67 13.56
CA GLY A 70 -12.84 -3.52 14.68
C GLY A 70 -11.58 -4.38 14.61
N GLU A 71 -11.43 -5.22 13.60
CA GLU A 71 -10.26 -6.08 13.43
C GLU A 71 -9.33 -5.56 12.34
N LEU A 72 -8.02 -5.67 12.56
CA LEU A 72 -7.02 -5.38 11.54
C LEU A 72 -7.07 -6.47 10.46
N VAL A 73 -7.41 -6.08 9.24
CA VAL A 73 -7.56 -7.03 8.12
C VAL A 73 -6.55 -6.80 7.00
N ALA A 74 -5.88 -5.67 6.98
CA ALA A 74 -4.91 -5.34 5.94
C ALA A 74 -3.94 -4.28 6.44
N PHE A 75 -2.80 -4.17 5.77
CA PHE A 75 -1.84 -3.09 6.05
C PHE A 75 -1.06 -2.73 4.79
N SER A 76 -0.57 -1.50 4.78
CA SER A 76 0.36 -1.00 3.75
C SER A 76 1.63 -0.51 4.43
N LEU A 77 2.76 -0.79 3.81
CA LEU A 77 4.05 -0.26 4.21
C LEU A 77 4.44 0.82 3.20
N ILE A 78 4.54 2.06 3.66
CA ILE A 78 4.84 3.21 2.80
C ILE A 78 6.22 3.75 3.20
N GLU A 79 7.13 3.83 2.24
CA GLU A 79 8.46 4.41 2.45
C GLU A 79 8.49 5.83 1.91
N ARG A 80 8.76 6.79 2.78
CA ARG A 80 8.91 8.19 2.37
C ARG A 80 10.33 8.44 1.92
N TYR A 81 10.50 8.89 0.66
CA TYR A 81 11.80 9.26 0.15
C TYR A 81 12.20 10.66 0.62
N ASP A 82 11.21 11.56 0.66
CA ASP A 82 11.35 12.94 1.12
C ASP A 82 9.97 13.48 1.47
N ASP A 83 9.81 14.81 1.56
CA ASP A 83 8.54 15.43 1.93
C ASP A 83 7.52 15.43 0.80
N GLU A 84 7.89 15.05 -0.41
CA GLU A 84 7.04 15.10 -1.60
C GLU A 84 6.83 13.76 -2.28
N ASN A 85 7.66 12.76 -1.99
CA ASN A 85 7.70 11.48 -2.69
C ASN A 85 7.65 10.32 -1.72
N ALA A 86 6.73 9.40 -1.95
CA ALA A 86 6.60 8.18 -1.15
C ALA A 86 6.36 6.97 -2.06
N LEU A 87 6.76 5.79 -1.59
CA LEU A 87 6.61 4.52 -2.29
C LEU A 87 5.66 3.60 -1.53
N CYS A 88 4.66 3.06 -2.21
CA CYS A 88 3.89 1.91 -1.71
C CYS A 88 4.77 0.67 -1.82
N ALA A 89 5.49 0.36 -0.74
CA ALA A 89 6.49 -0.71 -0.75
C ALA A 89 5.87 -2.09 -0.59
N GLN A 90 4.79 -2.19 0.20
CA GLN A 90 4.16 -3.46 0.50
C GLN A 90 2.69 -3.25 0.83
N PHE A 91 1.85 -4.18 0.38
CA PHE A 91 0.45 -4.24 0.80
C PHE A 91 0.08 -5.71 0.98
N ALA A 92 -0.68 -6.00 2.03
CA ALA A 92 -1.20 -7.33 2.27
C ALA A 92 -2.55 -7.25 2.96
N TRP A 93 -3.42 -8.23 2.73
CA TRP A 93 -4.72 -8.30 3.37
C TRP A 93 -5.11 -9.75 3.70
N ASN A 94 -5.95 -9.88 4.72
CA ASN A 94 -6.48 -11.16 5.13
C ASN A 94 -7.70 -11.50 4.28
N TYR A 95 -7.60 -12.54 3.48
CA TYR A 95 -8.63 -12.93 2.51
C TYR A 95 -9.90 -13.52 3.10
N ARG A 96 -10.20 -13.24 4.35
CA ARG A 96 -11.51 -13.62 4.93
C ARG A 96 -12.65 -12.72 4.46
N ALA A 97 -12.34 -11.56 3.87
CA ALA A 97 -13.34 -10.60 3.44
C ALA A 97 -13.02 -10.05 2.03
N PRO A 98 -13.03 -10.90 0.97
CA PRO A 98 -12.64 -10.47 -0.38
C PRO A 98 -13.55 -9.39 -0.98
N LYS A 99 -14.79 -9.28 -0.50
CA LYS A 99 -15.75 -8.29 -1.00
C LYS A 99 -15.44 -6.86 -0.60
N LEU A 100 -14.48 -6.64 0.28
CA LEU A 100 -14.09 -5.30 0.72
C LEU A 100 -13.30 -4.51 -0.32
N ARG A 101 -12.82 -5.17 -1.38
CA ARG A 101 -12.05 -4.54 -2.46
C ARG A 101 -10.85 -3.73 -1.93
N LEU A 102 -10.19 -4.24 -0.92
CA LEU A 102 -9.14 -3.51 -0.21
C LEU A 102 -7.94 -3.15 -1.09
N GLY A 103 -7.66 -3.94 -2.13
CA GLY A 103 -6.54 -3.65 -3.03
C GLY A 103 -6.65 -2.30 -3.73
N ILE A 104 -7.82 -1.92 -4.20
CA ILE A 104 -8.02 -0.63 -4.89
C ILE A 104 -8.41 0.48 -3.91
N GLU A 105 -9.27 0.18 -2.94
CA GLU A 105 -9.74 1.18 -1.98
C GLU A 105 -8.63 1.64 -1.04
N SER A 106 -7.70 0.76 -0.67
CA SER A 106 -6.53 1.15 0.11
C SER A 106 -5.65 2.13 -0.64
N LEU A 107 -5.42 1.91 -1.94
CA LEU A 107 -4.64 2.84 -2.77
C LEU A 107 -5.32 4.20 -2.88
N GLN A 108 -6.64 4.24 -3.05
CA GLN A 108 -7.40 5.50 -3.08
C GLN A 108 -7.29 6.24 -1.75
N THR A 109 -7.38 5.51 -0.64
CA THR A 109 -7.22 6.07 0.71
C THR A 109 -5.82 6.63 0.91
N GLU A 110 -4.79 5.91 0.49
CA GLU A 110 -3.40 6.35 0.59
C GLU A 110 -3.16 7.59 -0.25
N CYS A 111 -3.73 7.68 -1.44
CA CYS A 111 -3.68 8.89 -2.25
C CYS A 111 -4.25 10.09 -1.49
N ALA A 112 -5.39 9.91 -0.84
CA ALA A 112 -6.01 10.99 -0.06
C ALA A 112 -5.14 11.41 1.12
N ILE A 113 -4.60 10.46 1.86
CA ILE A 113 -3.73 10.70 3.03
C ILE A 113 -2.50 11.51 2.63
N TYR A 114 -1.78 11.03 1.61
CA TYR A 114 -0.51 11.65 1.23
C TYR A 114 -0.70 12.97 0.49
N ARG A 115 -1.79 13.11 -0.28
CA ARG A 115 -2.15 14.41 -0.86
C ARG A 115 -2.39 15.47 0.22
N GLU A 116 -3.12 15.13 1.27
CA GLU A 116 -3.37 16.05 2.39
C GLU A 116 -2.10 16.42 3.14
N ARG A 117 -1.11 15.53 3.15
CA ARG A 117 0.19 15.79 3.77
C ARG A 117 1.11 16.64 2.89
N GLY A 118 0.69 16.99 1.68
CA GLY A 118 1.48 17.80 0.75
C GLY A 118 2.40 17.03 -0.16
N PHE A 119 2.28 15.70 -0.20
CA PHE A 119 3.06 14.87 -1.13
C PHE A 119 2.61 15.09 -2.57
N LYS A 120 3.56 15.06 -3.50
CA LYS A 120 3.29 15.23 -4.93
C LYS A 120 3.07 13.92 -5.65
N TYR A 121 3.86 12.89 -5.31
CA TYR A 121 3.83 11.61 -5.99
C TYR A 121 3.80 10.45 -5.01
N LEU A 122 2.99 9.45 -5.38
CA LEU A 122 2.97 8.16 -4.70
C LEU A 122 3.44 7.12 -5.73
N TYR A 123 4.63 6.57 -5.51
CA TYR A 123 5.23 5.61 -6.42
C TYR A 123 4.65 4.22 -6.17
N LEU A 124 4.48 3.47 -7.26
CA LEU A 124 4.01 2.09 -7.25
C LEU A 124 5.12 1.23 -7.81
N ASP A 125 5.38 0.11 -7.15
CA ASP A 125 6.50 -0.76 -7.54
C ASP A 125 6.29 -1.37 -8.93
N GLN A 126 5.04 -1.74 -9.27
CA GLN A 126 4.68 -2.29 -10.58
C GLN A 126 3.42 -1.66 -11.13
N ALA A 127 3.39 -1.51 -12.46
CA ALA A 127 2.24 -0.99 -13.18
C ALA A 127 1.24 -2.12 -13.48
N HIS A 128 0.54 -2.62 -12.46
CA HIS A 128 -0.51 -3.62 -12.65
C HIS A 128 -1.73 -3.03 -13.37
N LEU A 129 -2.40 -3.86 -14.16
CA LEU A 129 -3.54 -3.41 -14.96
C LEU A 129 -4.64 -2.72 -14.16
N TYR A 130 -5.00 -3.24 -13.01
CA TYR A 130 -6.07 -2.65 -12.19
C TYR A 130 -5.69 -1.27 -11.64
N LYS A 131 -4.41 -0.97 -11.52
CA LYS A 131 -3.92 0.33 -11.05
C LYS A 131 -3.97 1.41 -12.12
N GLN A 132 -4.00 1.03 -13.39
CA GLN A 132 -3.99 1.97 -14.51
C GLN A 132 -5.26 2.81 -14.59
N SER A 133 -6.35 2.38 -13.96
CA SER A 133 -7.59 3.14 -13.89
C SER A 133 -7.58 4.22 -12.80
N LEU A 134 -6.55 4.27 -11.96
CA LEU A 134 -6.43 5.27 -10.91
C LEU A 134 -6.19 6.67 -11.49
N GLN A 135 -6.81 7.69 -10.88
CA GLN A 135 -6.56 9.08 -11.25
C GLN A 135 -5.08 9.40 -11.07
N GLY A 136 -4.52 10.20 -11.98
CA GLY A 136 -3.13 10.61 -11.89
C GLY A 136 -2.09 9.55 -12.20
N PHE A 137 -2.52 8.35 -12.64
CA PHE A 137 -1.61 7.24 -12.94
C PHE A 137 -0.67 7.60 -14.10
N GLU A 138 0.64 7.37 -13.90
CA GLU A 138 1.66 7.60 -14.90
C GLU A 138 2.62 6.40 -14.97
N ILE A 139 2.87 5.90 -16.17
CA ILE A 139 3.88 4.87 -16.39
C ILE A 139 5.22 5.56 -16.61
N LEU A 140 6.22 5.18 -15.81
CA LEU A 140 7.57 5.76 -15.90
C LEU A 140 8.47 5.01 -16.89
N GLY A 141 7.94 3.95 -17.50
CA GLY A 141 8.65 3.17 -18.50
C GLY A 141 9.40 1.98 -17.89
N PRO A 142 10.02 1.20 -18.77
CA PRO A 142 10.87 0.11 -18.33
C PRO A 142 12.21 0.61 -17.83
N LEU A 143 12.73 -0.06 -16.83
CA LEU A 143 14.12 0.13 -16.43
C LEU A 143 15.03 -0.86 -17.11
#